data_c0fc172bfe202f4b7210bf15700819cd
#
_entry.id   c0fc172bfe202f4b7210bf15700819cd
#
_cell.length_a   1.000
_cell.length_b   1.000
_cell.length_c   1.000
_cell.angle_alpha   90.00
_cell.angle_beta   90.00
_cell.angle_gamma   90.00
#
_symmetry.space_group_name_H-M   'P 1'
#
loop_
_entity.id
_entity.type
_entity.pdbx_description
1 polymer ?
#
loop_
_entity_poly.entity_id
_entity_poly.type
_entity_poly.pdbx_seq_one_letter_code
_entity_poly.pdbx_strand_id
1 'polypeptide(L)'
;MALAEHISSNEPAAPAIRGMPSNIEAEQELLGAILVNNDAAERVRGFLLPEHFFQPPHQRIYKAALDLMDRGEIATPTTLRPFFERDGSLAHVGGGTYLAQLAATATAIINAETYGKAIHDLALRRELIRIGEDMVNAAYDSAADEPAAEQIEHAEQGLFDVAERGRSDGGFIEFKTSLKQSIDMVQSAFKKGGLSGVATGLHDLDKMLGGLHKSDLIILAARPSMGKSALASNIGFNAAKAFADSNGEEGARVAFFSLEMSAEQLATRILAEQTGIPSDKLRKGDIDDDDFTHQIVPVSRQLELIPFFVDDTGALNISALRTRARRMKRTHGIGLIIVDYLQLVRPSRPRRDDSRVNEVSEVTQGLKALAKDLDIPVLALAQLSRQVESRDDKRPQLADLRESGAIEQDADVVMFIYREEYYERRKEPAMNTPQHAEWQEKMDQIHNLADVIIGKQRHGPIGNVTLHFNAPLTKFSDHAKPDHLPSGQR
;
A
#
# COMPACT_ATOMS: atom_id res chain seq x y z
N MET A 1 5.51 -40.19 -67.42
CA MET A 1 5.49 -40.61 -66.02
C MET A 1 5.20 -39.37 -65.18
N ALA A 2 3.97 -39.27 -64.75
CA ALA A 2 3.46 -38.09 -64.04
C ALA A 2 3.57 -38.38 -62.51
N LEU A 3 4.25 -37.50 -61.78
CA LEU A 3 4.24 -37.44 -60.34
C LEU A 3 3.02 -36.59 -59.93
N ALA A 4 2.04 -37.24 -59.34
CA ALA A 4 0.93 -36.57 -58.71
C ALA A 4 1.34 -36.11 -57.30
N GLU A 5 1.41 -34.80 -57.10
CA GLU A 5 1.58 -34.18 -55.78
C GLU A 5 0.26 -34.29 -55.03
N HIS A 6 0.30 -35.01 -53.91
CA HIS A 6 -0.74 -34.99 -52.89
C HIS A 6 -0.63 -33.66 -52.11
N ILE A 7 -1.44 -32.68 -52.48
CA ILE A 7 -1.74 -31.51 -51.64
C ILE A 7 -2.71 -31.95 -50.57
N SER A 8 -2.20 -32.21 -49.37
CA SER A 8 -3.02 -32.37 -48.16
C SER A 8 -3.67 -31.04 -47.85
N SER A 9 -4.99 -30.92 -48.08
CA SER A 9 -5.78 -29.80 -47.64
C SER A 9 -5.88 -29.79 -46.10
N ASN A 10 -5.07 -28.97 -45.48
CA ASN A 10 -5.19 -28.68 -44.06
C ASN A 10 -6.32 -27.65 -43.90
N GLU A 11 -7.57 -28.09 -43.89
CA GLU A 11 -8.67 -27.24 -43.47
C GLU A 11 -8.50 -26.90 -42.00
N PRO A 12 -8.51 -25.59 -41.60
CA PRO A 12 -8.49 -25.23 -40.19
C PRO A 12 -9.77 -25.78 -39.54
N ALA A 13 -9.59 -26.66 -38.56
CA ALA A 13 -10.69 -27.19 -37.76
C ALA A 13 -11.53 -26.01 -37.25
N ALA A 14 -12.87 -26.05 -37.48
CA ALA A 14 -13.77 -25.05 -36.96
C ALA A 14 -13.53 -24.82 -35.46
N PRO A 15 -13.56 -23.59 -34.98
CA PRO A 15 -13.30 -23.32 -33.56
C PRO A 15 -14.32 -24.08 -32.73
N ALA A 16 -13.84 -25.06 -31.96
CA ALA A 16 -14.66 -25.78 -31.01
C ALA A 16 -15.29 -24.75 -30.06
N ILE A 17 -16.63 -24.71 -29.97
CA ILE A 17 -17.36 -23.87 -29.02
C ILE A 17 -16.81 -24.24 -27.62
N ARG A 18 -15.96 -23.40 -27.05
CA ARG A 18 -15.41 -23.62 -25.73
C ARG A 18 -16.49 -23.32 -24.71
N GLY A 19 -17.01 -24.34 -24.04
CA GLY A 19 -17.92 -24.16 -22.91
C GLY A 19 -17.20 -23.52 -21.73
N MET A 20 -17.97 -22.80 -20.91
CA MET A 20 -17.44 -22.25 -19.66
C MET A 20 -16.92 -23.37 -18.72
N PRO A 21 -15.76 -23.21 -18.08
CA PRO A 21 -15.21 -24.21 -17.15
C PRO A 21 -16.19 -24.51 -16.02
N SER A 22 -16.59 -25.77 -15.87
CA SER A 22 -17.56 -26.24 -14.86
C SER A 22 -17.34 -27.70 -14.54
N ASN A 23 -17.69 -28.10 -13.32
CA ASN A 23 -17.74 -29.50 -12.90
C ASN A 23 -18.99 -29.69 -12.06
N ILE A 24 -20.08 -30.04 -12.77
CA ILE A 24 -21.43 -30.20 -12.18
C ILE A 24 -21.44 -31.36 -11.17
N GLU A 25 -20.68 -32.42 -11.43
CA GLU A 25 -20.60 -33.59 -10.54
C GLU A 25 -19.97 -33.17 -9.20
N ALA A 26 -18.90 -32.40 -9.20
CA ALA A 26 -18.27 -31.88 -7.98
C ALA A 26 -19.22 -30.96 -7.18
N GLU A 27 -20.03 -30.15 -7.88
CA GLU A 27 -21.06 -29.32 -7.25
C GLU A 27 -22.14 -30.15 -6.57
N GLN A 28 -22.62 -31.20 -7.24
CA GLN A 28 -23.66 -32.13 -6.74
C GLN A 28 -23.14 -32.91 -5.53
N GLU A 29 -21.93 -33.46 -5.62
CA GLU A 29 -21.29 -34.20 -4.53
C GLU A 29 -21.08 -33.33 -3.30
N LEU A 30 -20.60 -32.08 -3.49
CA LEU A 30 -20.43 -31.15 -2.36
C LEU A 30 -21.76 -30.80 -1.70
N LEU A 31 -22.78 -30.43 -2.50
CA LEU A 31 -24.11 -30.11 -1.97
C LEU A 31 -24.75 -31.32 -1.28
N GLY A 32 -24.62 -32.49 -1.88
CA GLY A 32 -25.07 -33.73 -1.28
C GLY A 32 -24.40 -33.97 0.10
N ALA A 33 -23.07 -33.83 0.17
CA ALA A 33 -22.33 -33.97 1.41
C ALA A 33 -22.81 -32.98 2.49
N ILE A 34 -23.07 -31.72 2.12
CA ILE A 34 -23.59 -30.69 3.03
C ILE A 34 -24.98 -31.03 3.54
N LEU A 35 -25.88 -31.52 2.66
CA LEU A 35 -27.25 -31.88 3.04
C LEU A 35 -27.35 -33.14 3.91
N VAL A 36 -26.32 -34.00 3.89
CA VAL A 36 -26.18 -35.18 4.77
C VAL A 36 -25.52 -34.80 6.10
N ASN A 37 -24.48 -33.97 6.06
CA ASN A 37 -23.78 -33.48 7.24
C ASN A 37 -23.29 -32.05 7.04
N ASN A 38 -23.82 -31.12 7.82
CA ASN A 38 -23.49 -29.70 7.73
C ASN A 38 -22.03 -29.36 8.07
N ASP A 39 -21.28 -30.20 8.77
CA ASP A 39 -19.83 -30.03 8.98
C ASP A 39 -19.06 -29.92 7.65
N ALA A 40 -19.59 -30.49 6.57
CA ALA A 40 -19.01 -30.34 5.24
C ALA A 40 -19.03 -28.89 4.75
N ALA A 41 -20.06 -28.12 5.11
CA ALA A 41 -20.13 -26.68 4.78
C ALA A 41 -19.10 -25.89 5.57
N GLU A 42 -18.89 -26.19 6.85
CA GLU A 42 -17.90 -25.48 7.69
C GLU A 42 -16.47 -25.59 7.12
N ARG A 43 -16.15 -26.69 6.44
CA ARG A 43 -14.83 -26.89 5.82
C ARG A 43 -14.59 -26.02 4.57
N VAL A 44 -15.65 -25.56 3.91
CA VAL A 44 -15.56 -24.85 2.65
C VAL A 44 -16.05 -23.41 2.71
N ARG A 45 -16.87 -23.04 3.72
CA ARG A 45 -17.46 -21.70 3.82
C ARG A 45 -16.42 -20.57 3.94
N GLY A 46 -15.18 -20.87 4.38
CA GLY A 46 -14.11 -19.90 4.49
C GLY A 46 -13.59 -19.39 3.15
N PHE A 47 -13.78 -20.13 2.05
CA PHE A 47 -13.25 -19.78 0.74
C PHE A 47 -14.27 -19.95 -0.40
N LEU A 48 -15.35 -20.72 -0.21
CA LEU A 48 -16.35 -21.01 -1.23
C LEU A 48 -17.60 -20.13 -1.01
N LEU A 49 -17.94 -19.34 -2.01
CA LEU A 49 -19.13 -18.49 -2.02
C LEU A 49 -20.21 -19.07 -2.95
N PRO A 50 -21.51 -18.72 -2.75
CA PRO A 50 -22.59 -19.20 -3.62
C PRO A 50 -22.37 -18.93 -5.10
N GLU A 51 -21.83 -17.76 -5.45
CA GLU A 51 -21.52 -17.36 -6.83
C GLU A 51 -20.42 -18.19 -7.50
N HIS A 52 -19.65 -18.98 -6.72
CA HIS A 52 -18.63 -19.87 -7.27
C HIS A 52 -19.21 -21.12 -7.93
N PHE A 53 -20.45 -21.48 -7.66
CA PHE A 53 -21.12 -22.57 -8.35
C PHE A 53 -21.51 -22.13 -9.76
N PHE A 54 -21.38 -23.03 -10.72
CA PHE A 54 -21.75 -22.79 -12.12
C PHE A 54 -23.26 -22.83 -12.33
N GLN A 55 -23.93 -23.82 -11.71
CA GLN A 55 -25.36 -24.00 -11.86
C GLN A 55 -26.14 -23.04 -10.93
N PRO A 56 -27.03 -22.18 -11.44
CA PRO A 56 -27.86 -21.29 -10.63
C PRO A 56 -28.66 -21.97 -9.53
N PRO A 57 -29.24 -23.18 -9.76
CA PRO A 57 -29.87 -23.93 -8.68
C PRO A 57 -28.92 -24.30 -7.55
N HIS A 58 -27.68 -24.67 -7.85
CA HIS A 58 -26.65 -25.02 -6.85
C HIS A 58 -26.23 -23.80 -6.02
N GLN A 59 -26.07 -22.63 -6.66
CA GLN A 59 -25.82 -21.36 -5.96
C GLN A 59 -26.88 -21.09 -4.89
N ARG A 60 -28.15 -21.25 -5.26
CA ARG A 60 -29.29 -21.01 -4.37
C ARG A 60 -29.38 -22.05 -3.25
N ILE A 61 -29.14 -23.33 -3.55
CA ILE A 61 -29.15 -24.41 -2.55
C ILE A 61 -28.05 -24.14 -1.53
N TYR A 62 -26.83 -23.83 -1.97
CA TYR A 62 -25.71 -23.55 -1.08
C TYR A 62 -25.99 -22.33 -0.21
N LYS A 63 -26.49 -21.25 -0.80
CA LYS A 63 -26.87 -20.04 -0.05
C LYS A 63 -27.94 -20.33 1.01
N ALA A 64 -29.01 -21.02 0.63
CA ALA A 64 -30.08 -21.33 1.56
C ALA A 64 -29.62 -22.28 2.69
N ALA A 65 -28.67 -23.20 2.40
CA ALA A 65 -28.07 -24.04 3.42
C ALA A 65 -27.26 -23.23 4.43
N LEU A 66 -26.42 -22.28 3.94
CA LEU A 66 -25.65 -21.39 4.81
C LEU A 66 -26.56 -20.48 5.66
N ASP A 67 -27.62 -19.90 5.04
CA ASP A 67 -28.58 -19.04 5.73
C ASP A 67 -29.32 -19.77 6.89
N LEU A 68 -29.62 -21.08 6.75
CA LEU A 68 -30.17 -21.90 7.81
C LEU A 68 -29.16 -22.17 8.91
N MET A 69 -27.94 -22.55 8.55
CA MET A 69 -26.88 -22.85 9.50
C MET A 69 -26.50 -21.60 10.33
N ASP A 70 -26.51 -20.42 9.73
CA ASP A 70 -26.26 -19.15 10.44
C ASP A 70 -27.36 -18.81 11.46
N ARG A 71 -28.57 -19.35 11.29
CA ARG A 71 -29.66 -19.30 12.30
C ARG A 71 -29.59 -20.39 13.35
N GLY A 72 -28.59 -21.26 13.28
CA GLY A 72 -28.45 -22.41 14.16
C GLY A 72 -29.38 -23.60 13.81
N GLU A 73 -29.95 -23.58 12.58
CA GLU A 73 -30.80 -24.65 12.09
C GLU A 73 -29.98 -25.64 11.22
N ILE A 74 -30.45 -26.89 11.14
CA ILE A 74 -29.79 -27.91 10.33
C ILE A 74 -30.31 -27.84 8.90
N ALA A 75 -29.40 -27.68 7.92
CA ALA A 75 -29.72 -27.71 6.50
C ALA A 75 -29.83 -29.16 6.02
N THR A 76 -31.04 -29.60 5.75
CA THR A 76 -31.38 -30.94 5.20
C THR A 76 -32.30 -30.78 4.02
N PRO A 77 -32.49 -31.83 3.17
CA PRO A 77 -33.48 -31.79 2.11
C PRO A 77 -34.89 -31.40 2.59
N THR A 78 -35.25 -31.83 3.80
CA THR A 78 -36.58 -31.57 4.39
C THR A 78 -36.70 -30.11 4.86
N THR A 79 -35.68 -29.53 5.49
CA THR A 79 -35.72 -28.16 5.99
C THR A 79 -35.60 -27.12 4.88
N LEU A 80 -34.90 -27.44 3.78
CA LEU A 80 -34.77 -26.57 2.60
C LEU A 80 -35.96 -26.61 1.67
N ARG A 81 -36.69 -27.73 1.60
CA ARG A 81 -37.80 -27.93 0.69
C ARG A 81 -38.85 -26.80 0.68
N PRO A 82 -39.31 -26.27 1.83
CA PRO A 82 -40.31 -25.20 1.85
C PRO A 82 -39.84 -23.88 1.23
N PHE A 83 -38.52 -23.60 1.25
CA PHE A 83 -37.97 -22.39 0.62
C PHE A 83 -38.12 -22.45 -0.90
N PHE A 84 -37.83 -23.60 -1.48
CA PHE A 84 -37.86 -23.80 -2.94
C PHE A 84 -39.24 -24.11 -3.52
N GLU A 85 -40.16 -24.62 -2.72
CA GLU A 85 -41.56 -24.76 -3.12
C GLU A 85 -42.28 -23.41 -3.25
N ARG A 86 -41.93 -22.44 -2.43
CA ARG A 86 -42.47 -21.07 -2.50
C ARG A 86 -41.92 -20.27 -3.68
N ASP A 87 -40.63 -20.43 -3.97
CA ASP A 87 -39.91 -19.65 -5.00
C ASP A 87 -40.00 -20.27 -6.41
N GLY A 88 -40.36 -21.55 -6.52
CA GLY A 88 -40.43 -22.26 -7.82
C GLY A 88 -39.07 -22.41 -8.52
N SER A 89 -37.97 -21.98 -7.88
CA SER A 89 -36.64 -21.85 -8.49
C SER A 89 -35.96 -23.18 -8.83
N LEU A 90 -36.42 -24.29 -8.26
CA LEU A 90 -35.96 -25.64 -8.59
C LEU A 90 -36.88 -26.38 -9.57
N ALA A 91 -37.93 -25.75 -10.11
CA ALA A 91 -38.88 -26.40 -11.01
C ALA A 91 -38.19 -27.06 -12.23
N HIS A 92 -37.15 -26.43 -12.77
CA HIS A 92 -36.41 -26.91 -13.95
C HIS A 92 -35.50 -28.13 -13.66
N VAL A 93 -35.16 -28.42 -12.40
CA VAL A 93 -34.29 -29.55 -12.03
C VAL A 93 -35.03 -30.63 -11.23
N GLY A 94 -36.36 -30.55 -11.14
CA GLY A 94 -37.20 -31.58 -10.48
C GLY A 94 -37.71 -31.17 -9.07
N GLY A 95 -37.68 -29.90 -8.73
CA GLY A 95 -38.26 -29.37 -7.51
C GLY A 95 -37.61 -29.90 -6.22
N GLY A 96 -38.39 -30.11 -5.16
CA GLY A 96 -37.90 -30.62 -3.86
C GLY A 96 -37.35 -32.05 -3.92
N THR A 97 -37.64 -32.84 -4.94
CA THR A 97 -37.05 -34.18 -5.14
C THR A 97 -35.56 -34.09 -5.50
N TYR A 98 -35.12 -33.03 -6.14
CA TYR A 98 -33.71 -32.80 -6.46
C TYR A 98 -32.83 -32.71 -5.22
N LEU A 99 -33.32 -32.09 -4.16
CA LEU A 99 -32.58 -32.03 -2.87
C LEU A 99 -32.34 -33.42 -2.27
N ALA A 100 -33.37 -34.31 -2.39
CA ALA A 100 -33.23 -35.67 -1.91
C ALA A 100 -32.28 -36.49 -2.81
N GLN A 101 -32.27 -36.24 -4.13
CA GLN A 101 -31.32 -36.87 -5.05
C GLN A 101 -29.89 -36.46 -4.73
N LEU A 102 -29.63 -35.17 -4.52
CA LEU A 102 -28.30 -34.69 -4.11
C LEU A 102 -27.80 -35.36 -2.81
N ALA A 103 -28.65 -35.47 -1.81
CA ALA A 103 -28.30 -36.17 -0.57
C ALA A 103 -28.06 -37.66 -0.75
N ALA A 104 -28.75 -38.29 -1.71
CA ALA A 104 -28.61 -39.74 -2.02
C ALA A 104 -27.33 -40.06 -2.82
N THR A 105 -26.78 -39.10 -3.58
CA THR A 105 -25.55 -39.28 -4.37
C THR A 105 -24.28 -39.01 -3.56
N ALA A 106 -24.37 -38.41 -2.37
CA ALA A 106 -23.22 -38.08 -1.54
C ALA A 106 -22.40 -39.33 -1.18
N THR A 107 -21.20 -39.44 -1.70
CA THR A 107 -20.33 -40.62 -1.54
C THR A 107 -19.41 -40.56 -0.31
N ALA A 108 -18.92 -39.39 0.11
CA ALA A 108 -18.12 -39.24 1.33
C ALA A 108 -17.94 -37.78 1.75
N ILE A 109 -18.16 -37.50 3.02
CA ILE A 109 -17.92 -36.18 3.67
C ILE A 109 -16.44 -35.78 3.66
N ILE A 110 -15.55 -36.75 3.56
CA ILE A 110 -14.08 -36.56 3.60
C ILE A 110 -13.58 -35.68 2.46
N ASN A 111 -14.26 -35.70 1.30
CA ASN A 111 -13.83 -35.01 0.09
C ASN A 111 -14.42 -33.61 -0.09
N ALA A 112 -15.23 -33.08 0.83
CA ALA A 112 -15.91 -31.79 0.70
C ALA A 112 -14.92 -30.65 0.40
N GLU A 113 -13.79 -30.58 1.08
CA GLU A 113 -12.76 -29.57 0.84
C GLU A 113 -12.13 -29.68 -0.56
N THR A 114 -11.90 -30.90 -1.05
CA THR A 114 -11.36 -31.13 -2.40
C THR A 114 -12.35 -30.67 -3.47
N TYR A 115 -13.64 -31.00 -3.33
CA TYR A 115 -14.68 -30.53 -4.24
C TYR A 115 -14.85 -29.00 -4.17
N GLY A 116 -14.85 -28.43 -2.95
CA GLY A 116 -14.90 -26.98 -2.77
C GLY A 116 -13.74 -26.26 -3.47
N LYS A 117 -12.51 -26.75 -3.34
CA LYS A 117 -11.33 -26.21 -4.04
C LYS A 117 -11.46 -26.31 -5.57
N ALA A 118 -11.96 -27.44 -6.09
CA ALA A 118 -12.18 -27.62 -7.53
C ALA A 118 -13.23 -26.63 -8.06
N ILE A 119 -14.35 -26.45 -7.36
CA ILE A 119 -15.41 -25.49 -7.73
C ILE A 119 -14.85 -24.07 -7.71
N HIS A 120 -14.08 -23.71 -6.68
CA HIS A 120 -13.44 -22.41 -6.54
C HIS A 120 -12.43 -22.12 -7.68
N ASP A 121 -11.54 -23.06 -8.02
CA ASP A 121 -10.59 -22.93 -9.14
C ASP A 121 -11.33 -22.71 -10.48
N LEU A 122 -12.40 -23.47 -10.72
CA LEU A 122 -13.22 -23.29 -11.92
C LEU A 122 -13.95 -21.94 -11.94
N ALA A 123 -14.39 -21.43 -10.79
CA ALA A 123 -14.95 -20.09 -10.69
C ALA A 123 -13.93 -19.00 -11.02
N LEU A 124 -12.69 -19.11 -10.52
CA LEU A 124 -11.60 -18.19 -10.86
C LEU A 124 -11.30 -18.21 -12.36
N ARG A 125 -11.32 -19.40 -13.00
CA ARG A 125 -11.12 -19.51 -14.46
C ARG A 125 -12.24 -18.83 -15.24
N ARG A 126 -13.50 -18.93 -14.81
CA ARG A 126 -14.62 -18.20 -15.43
C ARG A 126 -14.46 -16.70 -15.31
N GLU A 127 -14.01 -16.23 -14.14
CA GLU A 127 -13.75 -14.81 -13.93
C GLU A 127 -12.59 -14.29 -14.80
N LEU A 128 -11.52 -15.08 -14.99
CA LEU A 128 -10.45 -14.75 -15.94
C LEU A 128 -10.94 -14.68 -17.38
N ILE A 129 -11.85 -15.58 -17.79
CA ILE A 129 -12.46 -15.55 -19.13
C ILE A 129 -13.28 -14.27 -19.27
N ARG A 130 -14.13 -13.93 -18.27
CA ARG A 130 -14.95 -12.72 -18.28
C ARG A 130 -14.11 -11.46 -18.43
N ILE A 131 -13.03 -11.33 -17.64
CA ILE A 131 -12.11 -10.19 -17.74
C ILE A 131 -11.47 -10.13 -19.13
N GLY A 132 -11.08 -11.27 -19.69
CA GLY A 132 -10.52 -11.33 -21.05
C GLY A 132 -11.52 -10.88 -22.12
N GLU A 133 -12.78 -11.31 -22.02
CA GLU A 133 -13.86 -10.89 -22.91
C GLU A 133 -14.16 -9.39 -22.76
N ASP A 134 -14.24 -8.87 -21.53
CA ASP A 134 -14.43 -7.44 -21.25
C ASP A 134 -13.30 -6.60 -21.85
N MET A 135 -12.03 -7.05 -21.71
CA MET A 135 -10.86 -6.40 -22.32
C MET A 135 -10.94 -6.36 -23.85
N VAL A 136 -11.30 -7.50 -24.47
CA VAL A 136 -11.42 -7.59 -25.93
C VAL A 136 -12.56 -6.69 -26.42
N ASN A 137 -13.71 -6.74 -25.76
CA ASN A 137 -14.87 -5.93 -26.14
C ASN A 137 -14.58 -4.43 -26.00
N ALA A 138 -13.96 -4.00 -24.88
CA ALA A 138 -13.57 -2.62 -24.67
C ALA A 138 -12.55 -2.13 -25.72
N ALA A 139 -11.61 -2.99 -26.14
CA ALA A 139 -10.62 -2.65 -27.16
C ALA A 139 -11.20 -2.49 -28.56
N TYR A 140 -12.30 -3.22 -28.88
CA TYR A 140 -13.02 -3.10 -30.16
C TYR A 140 -14.06 -1.98 -30.17
N ASP A 141 -14.51 -1.50 -29.01
CA ASP A 141 -15.48 -0.42 -28.91
C ASP A 141 -14.82 0.93 -29.21
N SER A 142 -14.88 1.31 -30.50
CA SER A 142 -14.29 2.57 -30.99
C SER A 142 -15.05 3.82 -30.53
N ALA A 143 -16.22 3.67 -29.89
CA ALA A 143 -17.02 4.76 -29.33
C ALA A 143 -16.66 5.08 -27.87
N ALA A 144 -15.80 4.29 -27.24
CA ALA A 144 -15.34 4.54 -25.88
C ALA A 144 -14.32 5.70 -25.89
N ASP A 145 -14.66 6.80 -25.24
CA ASP A 145 -13.77 7.94 -25.00
C ASP A 145 -12.63 7.60 -24.01
N GLU A 146 -12.46 6.34 -23.66
CA GLU A 146 -11.48 5.87 -22.68
C GLU A 146 -10.14 5.58 -23.36
N PRO A 147 -9.04 6.26 -22.95
CA PRO A 147 -7.70 6.00 -23.47
C PRO A 147 -7.25 4.54 -23.22
N ALA A 148 -6.51 3.94 -24.15
CA ALA A 148 -6.00 2.59 -24.00
C ALA A 148 -5.21 2.35 -22.69
N ALA A 149 -4.56 3.39 -22.18
CA ALA A 149 -3.86 3.32 -20.88
C ALA A 149 -4.82 3.08 -19.70
N GLU A 150 -6.01 3.69 -19.71
CA GLU A 150 -7.03 3.49 -18.67
C GLU A 150 -7.65 2.09 -18.79
N GLN A 151 -7.86 1.60 -20.01
CA GLN A 151 -8.33 0.23 -20.23
C GLN A 151 -7.34 -0.81 -19.69
N ILE A 152 -6.03 -0.57 -19.86
CA ILE A 152 -4.97 -1.42 -19.28
C ILE A 152 -5.04 -1.38 -17.74
N GLU A 153 -5.19 -0.20 -17.13
CA GLU A 153 -5.32 -0.08 -15.68
C GLU A 153 -6.55 -0.82 -15.15
N HIS A 154 -7.69 -0.72 -15.81
CA HIS A 154 -8.92 -1.48 -15.46
C HIS A 154 -8.71 -3.00 -15.55
N ALA A 155 -8.03 -3.46 -16.59
CA ALA A 155 -7.72 -4.86 -16.77
C ALA A 155 -6.75 -5.39 -15.69
N GLU A 156 -5.68 -4.64 -15.39
CA GLU A 156 -4.74 -4.96 -14.30
C GLU A 156 -5.46 -5.02 -12.95
N GLN A 157 -6.38 -4.08 -12.68
CA GLN A 157 -7.17 -4.09 -11.45
C GLN A 157 -8.09 -5.32 -11.37
N GLY A 158 -8.79 -5.65 -12.46
CA GLY A 158 -9.66 -6.83 -12.51
C GLY A 158 -8.91 -8.14 -12.28
N LEU A 159 -7.76 -8.31 -12.93
CA LEU A 159 -6.88 -9.48 -12.72
C LEU A 159 -6.36 -9.56 -11.29
N PHE A 160 -6.04 -8.41 -10.71
CA PHE A 160 -5.60 -8.34 -9.34
C PHE A 160 -6.71 -8.75 -8.36
N ASP A 161 -7.93 -8.24 -8.52
CA ASP A 161 -9.08 -8.56 -7.66
C ASP A 161 -9.36 -10.07 -7.67
N VAL A 162 -9.22 -10.72 -8.83
CA VAL A 162 -9.30 -12.19 -8.94
C VAL A 162 -8.17 -12.88 -8.19
N ALA A 163 -6.94 -12.40 -8.33
CA ALA A 163 -5.79 -12.96 -7.63
C ALA A 163 -5.89 -12.79 -6.10
N GLU A 164 -6.47 -11.70 -5.64
CA GLU A 164 -6.70 -11.43 -4.21
C GLU A 164 -7.81 -12.32 -3.65
N ARG A 165 -8.93 -12.48 -4.36
CA ARG A 165 -10.01 -13.42 -4.00
C ARG A 165 -9.55 -14.88 -4.05
N GLY A 166 -8.65 -15.22 -4.97
CA GLY A 166 -8.06 -16.54 -5.07
C GLY A 166 -7.05 -16.87 -3.96
N ARG A 167 -6.52 -15.85 -3.27
CA ARG A 167 -5.71 -16.01 -2.04
C ARG A 167 -6.62 -16.06 -0.82
N SER A 168 -7.42 -17.10 -0.72
CA SER A 168 -8.34 -17.34 0.39
C SER A 168 -7.67 -17.66 1.74
N ASP A 169 -6.39 -17.27 1.91
CA ASP A 169 -5.65 -17.42 3.18
C ASP A 169 -5.86 -16.28 4.18
N GLY A 170 -6.86 -15.41 3.96
CA GLY A 170 -7.28 -14.36 4.92
C GLY A 170 -8.05 -14.90 6.12
N GLY A 171 -7.81 -16.14 6.53
CA GLY A 171 -8.43 -16.77 7.69
C GLY A 171 -7.69 -16.50 9.00
N PHE A 172 -8.19 -17.09 10.10
CA PHE A 172 -7.50 -17.09 11.39
C PHE A 172 -6.13 -17.75 11.27
N ILE A 173 -5.09 -17.03 11.68
CA ILE A 173 -3.73 -17.58 11.80
C ILE A 173 -3.59 -18.15 13.21
N GLU A 174 -3.09 -19.37 13.35
CA GLU A 174 -2.79 -19.93 14.66
C GLU A 174 -1.81 -19.04 15.43
N PHE A 175 -2.13 -18.74 16.68
CA PHE A 175 -1.29 -17.91 17.55
C PHE A 175 0.16 -18.43 17.63
N LYS A 176 0.36 -19.75 17.56
CA LYS A 176 1.69 -20.38 17.52
C LYS A 176 2.53 -19.87 16.35
N THR A 177 1.95 -19.73 15.17
CA THR A 177 2.63 -19.22 13.96
C THR A 177 2.99 -17.74 14.12
N SER A 178 2.03 -16.92 14.61
CA SER A 178 2.26 -15.52 14.89
C SER A 178 3.32 -15.30 15.97
N LEU A 179 3.33 -16.14 17.01
CA LEU A 179 4.32 -16.08 18.08
C LEU A 179 5.74 -16.38 17.56
N LYS A 180 5.89 -17.39 16.68
CA LYS A 180 7.17 -17.70 16.05
C LYS A 180 7.69 -16.53 15.26
N GLN A 181 6.84 -15.92 14.41
CA GLN A 181 7.21 -14.74 13.62
C GLN A 181 7.63 -13.55 14.51
N SER A 182 6.92 -13.33 15.62
CA SER A 182 7.27 -12.30 16.59
C SER A 182 8.64 -12.55 17.24
N ILE A 183 8.94 -13.79 17.62
CA ILE A 183 10.25 -14.15 18.20
C ILE A 183 11.37 -13.94 17.18
N ASP A 184 11.18 -14.35 15.92
CA ASP A 184 12.16 -14.14 14.85
C ASP A 184 12.41 -12.64 14.62
N MET A 185 11.36 -11.79 14.67
CA MET A 185 11.49 -10.35 14.59
C MET A 185 12.29 -9.76 15.77
N VAL A 186 11.96 -10.15 17.00
CA VAL A 186 12.68 -9.71 18.22
C VAL A 186 14.16 -10.11 18.16
N GLN A 187 14.46 -11.35 17.73
CA GLN A 187 15.83 -11.83 17.60
C GLN A 187 16.61 -11.03 16.54
N SER A 188 15.97 -10.69 15.41
CA SER A 188 16.56 -9.87 14.36
C SER A 188 16.85 -8.45 14.85
N ALA A 189 15.90 -7.82 15.55
CA ALA A 189 16.05 -6.51 16.14
C ALA A 189 17.19 -6.48 17.19
N PHE A 190 17.26 -7.51 18.03
CA PHE A 190 18.35 -7.63 19.03
C PHE A 190 19.73 -7.68 18.37
N LYS A 191 19.89 -8.45 17.30
CA LYS A 191 21.15 -8.54 16.53
C LYS A 191 21.52 -7.22 15.84
N LYS A 192 20.53 -6.40 15.47
CA LYS A 192 20.69 -5.10 14.79
C LYS A 192 20.69 -3.89 15.76
N GLY A 193 20.95 -4.10 17.04
CA GLY A 193 21.05 -3.01 18.03
C GLY A 193 19.74 -2.27 18.30
N GLY A 194 18.59 -2.94 18.17
CA GLY A 194 17.26 -2.38 18.43
C GLY A 194 16.52 -1.89 17.18
N LEU A 195 17.10 -2.03 15.97
CA LEU A 195 16.48 -1.63 14.73
C LEU A 195 15.70 -2.82 14.11
N SER A 196 14.37 -2.78 14.18
CA SER A 196 13.50 -3.82 13.62
C SER A 196 12.84 -3.40 12.30
N GLY A 197 12.73 -2.09 12.04
CA GLY A 197 12.20 -1.49 10.83
C GLY A 197 13.27 -1.09 9.83
N VAL A 198 12.83 -0.41 8.75
CA VAL A 198 13.72 0.25 7.78
C VAL A 198 14.34 1.48 8.45
N ALA A 199 15.67 1.58 8.46
CA ALA A 199 16.38 2.73 9.02
C ALA A 199 16.03 4.02 8.30
N THR A 200 15.83 5.10 9.05
CA THR A 200 15.68 6.45 8.50
C THR A 200 17.05 7.08 8.14
N GLY A 201 18.12 6.53 8.70
CA GLY A 201 19.47 7.07 8.59
C GLY A 201 19.72 8.29 9.50
N LEU A 202 18.80 8.55 10.43
CA LEU A 202 18.90 9.57 11.47
C LEU A 202 18.88 8.86 12.83
N HIS A 203 20.03 8.86 13.50
CA HIS A 203 20.27 8.01 14.68
C HIS A 203 19.26 8.21 15.80
N ASP A 204 19.00 9.47 16.19
CA ASP A 204 18.07 9.77 17.27
C ASP A 204 16.63 9.43 16.90
N LEU A 205 16.27 9.56 15.63
CA LEU A 205 14.95 9.19 15.12
C LEU A 205 14.79 7.67 15.08
N ASP A 206 15.81 6.95 14.61
CA ASP A 206 15.83 5.49 14.59
C ASP A 206 15.80 4.90 16.01
N LYS A 207 16.50 5.50 16.96
CA LYS A 207 16.44 5.11 18.37
C LYS A 207 15.04 5.29 18.98
N MET A 208 14.30 6.32 18.56
CA MET A 208 12.95 6.58 19.06
C MET A 208 11.90 5.68 18.41
N LEU A 209 12.02 5.42 17.09
CA LEU A 209 11.04 4.68 16.32
C LEU A 209 11.34 3.17 16.25
N GLY A 210 12.59 2.75 16.40
CA GLY A 210 13.04 1.39 16.04
C GLY A 210 13.12 1.18 14.52
N GLY A 211 13.17 2.27 13.73
CA GLY A 211 13.03 2.30 12.28
C GLY A 211 11.55 2.36 11.83
N LEU A 212 11.33 2.34 10.51
CA LEU A 212 10.00 2.32 9.91
C LEU A 212 9.52 0.86 9.80
N HIS A 213 8.51 0.50 10.59
CA HIS A 213 8.05 -0.88 10.70
C HIS A 213 7.19 -1.30 9.52
N LYS A 214 7.29 -2.57 9.16
CA LYS A 214 6.43 -3.20 8.14
C LYS A 214 4.95 -3.07 8.52
N SER A 215 4.11 -2.97 7.49
CA SER A 215 2.65 -2.83 7.62
C SER A 215 2.19 -1.54 8.32
N ASP A 216 3.11 -0.62 8.69
CA ASP A 216 2.77 0.66 9.30
C ASP A 216 2.51 1.74 8.27
N LEU A 217 1.49 2.55 8.57
CA LEU A 217 1.27 3.85 7.94
C LEU A 217 1.86 4.94 8.84
N ILE A 218 2.92 5.56 8.35
CA ILE A 218 3.64 6.65 9.03
C ILE A 218 3.24 7.97 8.36
N ILE A 219 2.75 8.92 9.13
CA ILE A 219 2.40 10.26 8.66
C ILE A 219 3.49 11.25 9.07
N LEU A 220 4.02 12.00 8.11
CA LEU A 220 4.91 13.12 8.34
C LEU A 220 4.19 14.41 7.95
N ALA A 221 3.80 15.20 8.95
CA ALA A 221 3.01 16.40 8.73
C ALA A 221 3.77 17.67 9.07
N ALA A 222 3.56 18.71 8.26
CA ALA A 222 4.17 20.01 8.51
C ALA A 222 3.39 21.15 7.83
N ARG A 223 3.66 22.38 8.27
CA ARG A 223 3.30 23.57 7.50
C ARG A 223 4.25 23.73 6.29
N PRO A 224 3.82 24.44 5.23
CA PRO A 224 4.70 24.74 4.10
C PRO A 224 6.03 25.34 4.53
N SER A 225 7.10 25.03 3.84
CA SER A 225 8.47 25.53 4.08
C SER A 225 9.17 25.02 5.34
N MET A 226 8.57 24.07 6.08
CA MET A 226 9.21 23.45 7.25
C MET A 226 10.22 22.35 6.90
N GLY A 227 10.28 21.91 5.63
CA GLY A 227 11.21 20.87 5.17
C GLY A 227 10.61 19.47 5.09
N LYS A 228 9.27 19.34 5.04
CA LYS A 228 8.54 18.05 4.95
C LYS A 228 9.08 17.14 3.85
N SER A 229 9.06 17.60 2.59
CA SER A 229 9.56 16.83 1.43
C SER A 229 11.07 16.59 1.50
N ALA A 230 11.85 17.51 2.13
CA ALA A 230 13.26 17.33 2.33
C ALA A 230 13.54 16.17 3.30
N LEU A 231 12.89 16.14 4.47
CA LEU A 231 13.07 15.02 5.41
C LEU A 231 12.65 13.68 4.81
N ALA A 232 11.54 13.65 4.08
CA ALA A 232 11.09 12.42 3.43
C ALA A 232 12.06 11.94 2.34
N SER A 233 12.63 12.86 1.53
CA SER A 233 13.63 12.50 0.53
C SER A 233 14.94 12.03 1.19
N ASN A 234 15.37 12.66 2.27
CA ASN A 234 16.56 12.20 3.03
C ASN A 234 16.33 10.79 3.59
N ILE A 235 15.19 10.52 4.26
CA ILE A 235 14.86 9.19 4.77
C ILE A 235 14.85 8.16 3.63
N GLY A 236 14.16 8.46 2.53
CA GLY A 236 14.09 7.55 1.40
C GLY A 236 15.45 7.29 0.77
N PHE A 237 16.24 8.34 0.57
CA PHE A 237 17.58 8.21 0.03
C PHE A 237 18.52 7.42 0.95
N ASN A 238 18.52 7.70 2.25
CA ASN A 238 19.31 6.97 3.24
C ASN A 238 18.96 5.48 3.25
N ALA A 239 17.65 5.14 3.21
CA ALA A 239 17.20 3.76 3.16
C ALA A 239 17.65 3.05 1.88
N ALA A 240 17.57 3.72 0.71
CA ALA A 240 17.99 3.16 -0.57
C ALA A 240 19.51 3.00 -0.65
N LYS A 241 20.26 3.96 -0.11
CA LYS A 241 21.73 3.91 -0.03
C LYS A 241 22.20 2.79 0.89
N ALA A 242 21.61 2.65 2.09
CA ALA A 242 21.94 1.55 3.00
C ALA A 242 21.69 0.19 2.34
N PHE A 243 20.63 0.07 1.53
CA PHE A 243 20.36 -1.14 0.77
C PHE A 243 21.46 -1.44 -0.26
N ALA A 244 21.90 -0.44 -1.02
CA ALA A 244 22.94 -0.60 -2.01
C ALA A 244 24.30 -0.94 -1.36
N ASP A 245 24.69 -0.21 -0.31
CA ASP A 245 25.97 -0.35 0.39
C ASP A 245 26.09 -1.70 1.12
N SER A 246 24.96 -2.24 1.63
CA SER A 246 24.92 -3.53 2.35
C SER A 246 24.60 -4.74 1.45
N ASN A 247 24.52 -4.58 0.13
CA ASN A 247 24.04 -5.62 -0.79
C ASN A 247 22.66 -6.19 -0.41
N GLY A 248 21.79 -5.37 0.16
CA GLY A 248 20.40 -5.70 0.49
C GLY A 248 20.17 -6.26 1.90
N GLU A 249 21.17 -6.29 2.77
CA GLU A 249 21.01 -6.74 4.16
C GLU A 249 20.38 -5.66 5.05
N GLU A 250 20.61 -4.38 4.73
CA GLU A 250 20.08 -3.23 5.45
C GLU A 250 19.32 -2.29 4.51
N GLY A 251 18.54 -1.38 5.07
CA GLY A 251 17.78 -0.40 4.30
C GLY A 251 16.64 -1.01 3.48
N ALA A 252 16.30 -0.36 2.37
CA ALA A 252 15.21 -0.79 1.50
C ALA A 252 15.32 -0.19 0.10
N ARG A 253 14.81 -0.87 -0.92
CA ARG A 253 14.49 -0.26 -2.22
C ARG A 253 13.27 0.63 -2.06
N VAL A 254 13.30 1.84 -2.58
CA VAL A 254 12.31 2.88 -2.30
C VAL A 254 11.49 3.21 -3.54
N ALA A 255 10.16 3.26 -3.39
CA ALA A 255 9.26 3.85 -4.36
C ALA A 255 8.75 5.20 -3.80
N PHE A 256 9.02 6.29 -4.51
CA PHE A 256 8.63 7.64 -4.13
C PHE A 256 7.58 8.18 -5.11
N PHE A 257 6.35 8.34 -4.64
CA PHE A 257 5.28 9.00 -5.40
C PHE A 257 5.32 10.50 -5.13
N SER A 258 5.84 11.27 -6.09
CA SER A 258 6.05 12.70 -6.02
C SER A 258 4.94 13.44 -6.75
N LEU A 259 3.82 13.69 -6.07
CA LEU A 259 2.63 14.30 -6.68
C LEU A 259 2.71 15.84 -6.75
N GLU A 260 3.67 16.44 -6.04
CA GLU A 260 3.87 17.90 -5.99
C GLU A 260 5.05 18.35 -6.85
N MET A 261 6.10 17.54 -6.94
CA MET A 261 7.36 17.90 -7.58
C MET A 261 7.68 16.93 -8.71
N SER A 262 8.34 17.43 -9.78
CA SER A 262 8.86 16.53 -10.81
C SER A 262 10.02 15.66 -10.31
N ALA A 263 10.23 14.54 -10.97
CA ALA A 263 11.35 13.63 -10.68
C ALA A 263 12.72 14.36 -10.77
N GLU A 264 12.87 15.27 -11.74
CA GLU A 264 14.08 16.07 -11.90
C GLU A 264 14.34 17.01 -10.71
N GLN A 265 13.28 17.63 -10.17
CA GLN A 265 13.41 18.49 -8.99
C GLN A 265 13.82 17.70 -7.74
N LEU A 266 13.28 16.49 -7.58
CA LEU A 266 13.65 15.59 -6.49
C LEU A 266 15.10 15.12 -6.66
N ALA A 267 15.51 14.73 -7.87
CA ALA A 267 16.88 14.34 -8.16
C ALA A 267 17.87 15.49 -7.92
N THR A 268 17.52 16.73 -8.29
CA THR A 268 18.36 17.91 -8.01
C THR A 268 18.55 18.15 -6.52
N ARG A 269 17.52 17.91 -5.67
CA ARG A 269 17.66 17.99 -4.20
C ARG A 269 18.60 16.94 -3.66
N ILE A 270 18.46 15.69 -4.10
CA ILE A 270 19.36 14.60 -3.69
C ILE A 270 20.78 14.89 -4.15
N LEU A 271 20.97 15.41 -5.35
CA LEU A 271 22.29 15.81 -5.86
C LEU A 271 22.90 16.93 -5.01
N ALA A 272 22.13 17.96 -4.65
CA ALA A 272 22.59 19.04 -3.77
C ALA A 272 23.00 18.51 -2.39
N GLU A 273 22.23 17.59 -1.82
CA GLU A 273 22.54 16.95 -0.55
C GLU A 273 23.86 16.18 -0.58
N GLN A 274 24.11 15.45 -1.67
CA GLN A 274 25.27 14.56 -1.78
C GLN A 274 26.55 15.26 -2.25
N THR A 275 26.42 16.31 -3.08
CA THR A 275 27.58 17.10 -3.55
C THR A 275 27.96 18.21 -2.57
N GLY A 276 27.03 18.64 -1.68
CA GLY A 276 27.25 19.82 -0.85
C GLY A 276 27.11 21.16 -1.60
N ILE A 277 26.67 21.13 -2.86
CA ILE A 277 26.42 22.32 -3.67
C ILE A 277 24.96 22.77 -3.44
N PRO A 278 24.70 24.04 -3.10
CA PRO A 278 23.34 24.54 -2.88
C PRO A 278 22.39 24.24 -4.05
N SER A 279 21.19 23.78 -3.72
CA SER A 279 20.17 23.38 -4.74
C SER A 279 19.79 24.54 -5.68
N ASP A 280 19.83 25.78 -5.23
CA ASP A 280 19.56 26.96 -6.05
C ASP A 280 20.69 27.23 -7.07
N LYS A 281 21.95 26.96 -6.71
CA LYS A 281 23.10 27.04 -7.63
C LYS A 281 23.01 25.96 -8.71
N LEU A 282 22.74 24.71 -8.32
CA LEU A 282 22.53 23.62 -9.28
C LEU A 282 21.43 23.96 -10.29
N ARG A 283 20.29 24.48 -9.79
CA ARG A 283 19.16 24.84 -10.65
C ARG A 283 19.43 26.00 -11.59
N LYS A 284 20.28 26.95 -11.20
CA LYS A 284 20.66 28.11 -12.02
C LYS A 284 21.82 27.82 -12.96
N GLY A 285 22.54 26.70 -12.77
CA GLY A 285 23.79 26.40 -13.45
C GLY A 285 24.95 27.30 -12.99
N ASP A 286 24.84 27.88 -11.79
CA ASP A 286 25.87 28.74 -11.18
C ASP A 286 26.91 27.84 -10.48
N ILE A 287 27.65 27.08 -11.27
CA ILE A 287 28.65 26.08 -10.88
C ILE A 287 29.88 26.28 -11.78
N ASP A 288 31.06 26.10 -11.20
CA ASP A 288 32.29 26.14 -12.00
C ASP A 288 32.62 24.75 -12.62
N ASP A 289 33.57 24.74 -13.56
CA ASP A 289 33.98 23.51 -14.27
C ASP A 289 34.63 22.49 -13.32
N ASP A 290 35.25 22.94 -12.25
CA ASP A 290 35.88 22.07 -11.24
C ASP A 290 34.82 21.35 -10.42
N ASP A 291 33.86 22.07 -9.87
CA ASP A 291 32.71 21.51 -9.17
C ASP A 291 31.91 20.52 -10.06
N PHE A 292 31.70 20.89 -11.33
CA PHE A 292 31.01 20.01 -12.27
C PHE A 292 31.78 18.69 -12.49
N THR A 293 33.07 18.80 -12.79
CA THR A 293 33.89 17.64 -13.18
C THR A 293 34.26 16.75 -11.98
N HIS A 294 34.60 17.35 -10.84
CA HIS A 294 35.17 16.63 -9.68
C HIS A 294 34.16 16.33 -8.58
N GLN A 295 32.98 17.00 -8.54
CA GLN A 295 31.95 16.73 -7.55
C GLN A 295 30.69 16.16 -8.19
N ILE A 296 30.09 16.83 -9.18
CA ILE A 296 28.79 16.42 -9.73
C ILE A 296 28.90 15.10 -10.51
N VAL A 297 29.85 15.00 -11.45
CA VAL A 297 29.98 13.80 -12.30
C VAL A 297 30.31 12.54 -11.50
N PRO A 298 31.24 12.51 -10.53
CA PRO A 298 31.49 11.34 -9.72
C PRO A 298 30.31 10.93 -8.85
N VAL A 299 29.65 11.90 -8.21
CA VAL A 299 28.47 11.67 -7.38
C VAL A 299 27.30 11.14 -8.22
N SER A 300 27.04 11.69 -9.41
CA SER A 300 25.93 11.22 -10.26
C SER A 300 26.09 9.73 -10.61
N ARG A 301 27.32 9.27 -10.92
CA ARG A 301 27.60 7.85 -11.20
C ARG A 301 27.32 6.94 -10.00
N GLN A 302 27.55 7.42 -8.78
CA GLN A 302 27.20 6.67 -7.57
C GLN A 302 25.69 6.64 -7.38
N LEU A 303 25.00 7.75 -7.63
CA LEU A 303 23.55 7.87 -7.50
C LEU A 303 22.78 6.97 -8.47
N GLU A 304 23.31 6.73 -9.68
CA GLU A 304 22.72 5.82 -10.68
C GLU A 304 22.54 4.39 -10.16
N LEU A 305 23.33 3.96 -9.18
CA LEU A 305 23.29 2.61 -8.61
C LEU A 305 22.31 2.48 -7.45
N ILE A 306 21.76 3.59 -6.96
CA ILE A 306 20.89 3.60 -5.79
C ILE A 306 19.47 3.17 -6.21
N PRO A 307 18.86 2.16 -5.57
CA PRO A 307 17.52 1.66 -5.93
C PRO A 307 16.42 2.56 -5.40
N PHE A 308 16.33 3.78 -5.96
CA PHE A 308 15.34 4.80 -5.62
C PHE A 308 14.50 5.12 -6.87
N PHE A 309 13.22 4.74 -6.86
CA PHE A 309 12.30 4.86 -7.98
C PHE A 309 11.32 6.01 -7.73
N VAL A 310 11.14 6.88 -8.72
CA VAL A 310 10.25 8.05 -8.63
C VAL A 310 9.11 7.91 -9.63
N ASP A 311 7.89 8.15 -9.15
CA ASP A 311 6.69 8.33 -9.98
C ASP A 311 6.16 9.75 -9.72
N ASP A 312 6.24 10.63 -10.72
CA ASP A 312 5.78 12.03 -10.66
C ASP A 312 4.49 12.26 -11.45
N THR A 313 3.72 11.20 -11.67
CA THR A 313 2.42 11.30 -12.32
C THR A 313 1.47 12.12 -11.46
N GLY A 314 1.05 13.28 -11.99
CA GLY A 314 0.08 14.15 -11.32
C GLY A 314 -1.31 13.51 -11.23
N ALA A 315 -2.08 13.92 -10.19
CA ALA A 315 -3.50 13.58 -10.04
C ALA A 315 -3.80 12.06 -9.95
N LEU A 316 -2.88 11.28 -9.40
CA LEU A 316 -3.02 9.84 -9.23
C LEU A 316 -4.15 9.52 -8.23
N ASN A 317 -5.03 8.58 -8.57
CA ASN A 317 -6.02 8.07 -7.63
C ASN A 317 -5.45 6.95 -6.76
N ILE A 318 -6.08 6.67 -5.61
CA ILE A 318 -5.58 5.68 -4.63
C ILE A 318 -5.53 4.26 -5.22
N SER A 319 -6.45 3.89 -6.12
CA SER A 319 -6.46 2.57 -6.77
C SER A 319 -5.26 2.42 -7.72
N ALA A 320 -4.99 3.42 -8.57
CA ALA A 320 -3.84 3.41 -9.46
C ALA A 320 -2.51 3.42 -8.68
N LEU A 321 -2.42 4.22 -7.59
CA LEU A 321 -1.25 4.21 -6.71
C LEU A 321 -1.00 2.80 -6.13
N ARG A 322 -2.04 2.15 -5.61
CA ARG A 322 -1.95 0.78 -5.08
C ARG A 322 -1.48 -0.21 -6.15
N THR A 323 -2.03 -0.12 -7.36
CA THR A 323 -1.67 -1.00 -8.49
C THR A 323 -0.19 -0.82 -8.87
N ARG A 324 0.27 0.43 -9.02
CA ARG A 324 1.68 0.75 -9.32
C ARG A 324 2.62 0.28 -8.21
N ALA A 325 2.29 0.52 -6.96
CA ALA A 325 3.08 0.08 -5.81
C ALA A 325 3.21 -1.45 -5.75
N ARG A 326 2.13 -2.19 -6.01
CA ARG A 326 2.13 -3.66 -6.11
C ARG A 326 3.01 -4.16 -7.24
N ARG A 327 2.91 -3.52 -8.41
CA ARG A 327 3.78 -3.82 -9.55
C ARG A 327 5.25 -3.60 -9.17
N MET A 328 5.59 -2.46 -8.56
CA MET A 328 6.96 -2.17 -8.09
C MET A 328 7.44 -3.18 -7.05
N LYS A 329 6.57 -3.61 -6.12
CA LYS A 329 6.92 -4.67 -5.16
C LYS A 329 7.27 -5.98 -5.85
N ARG A 330 6.48 -6.37 -6.86
CA ARG A 330 6.69 -7.63 -7.60
C ARG A 330 7.92 -7.59 -8.52
N THR A 331 8.15 -6.47 -9.23
CA THR A 331 9.23 -6.36 -10.22
C THR A 331 10.56 -5.97 -9.62
N HIS A 332 10.56 -5.09 -8.63
CA HIS A 332 11.77 -4.51 -8.04
C HIS A 332 11.96 -4.86 -6.57
N GLY A 333 10.98 -5.49 -5.91
CA GLY A 333 11.09 -5.88 -4.50
C GLY A 333 11.21 -4.68 -3.56
N ILE A 334 10.45 -3.59 -3.81
CA ILE A 334 10.48 -2.40 -2.95
C ILE A 334 10.19 -2.76 -1.49
N GLY A 335 10.83 -2.03 -0.56
CA GLY A 335 10.70 -2.22 0.88
C GLY A 335 10.24 -0.97 1.64
N LEU A 336 10.07 0.16 0.95
CA LEU A 336 9.54 1.41 1.50
C LEU A 336 8.77 2.14 0.41
N ILE A 337 7.60 2.67 0.75
CA ILE A 337 6.83 3.59 -0.10
C ILE A 337 6.79 4.96 0.57
N ILE A 338 7.02 6.02 -0.23
CA ILE A 338 6.86 7.42 0.19
C ILE A 338 5.84 8.09 -0.73
N VAL A 339 4.91 8.87 -0.15
CA VAL A 339 3.86 9.59 -0.89
C VAL A 339 3.90 11.08 -0.52
N ASP A 340 4.28 11.95 -1.44
CA ASP A 340 4.36 13.41 -1.25
C ASP A 340 3.35 14.12 -2.16
N TYR A 341 2.18 14.58 -1.64
CA TYR A 341 1.59 14.39 -0.34
C TYR A 341 0.13 13.88 -0.47
N LEU A 342 -0.37 13.28 0.58
CA LEU A 342 -1.63 12.49 0.55
C LEU A 342 -2.87 13.31 0.10
N GLN A 343 -2.91 14.63 0.33
CA GLN A 343 -4.05 15.46 -0.08
C GLN A 343 -4.11 15.71 -1.61
N LEU A 344 -3.07 15.32 -2.38
CA LEU A 344 -3.08 15.34 -3.85
C LEU A 344 -3.54 14.00 -4.44
N VAL A 345 -3.55 12.94 -3.65
CA VAL A 345 -4.11 11.65 -4.06
C VAL A 345 -5.63 11.78 -4.16
N ARG A 346 -6.19 11.34 -5.26
CA ARG A 346 -7.64 11.37 -5.49
C ARG A 346 -8.32 10.10 -4.96
N PRO A 347 -9.58 10.18 -4.52
CA PRO A 347 -10.38 9.00 -4.24
C PRO A 347 -10.60 8.16 -5.51
N SER A 348 -10.87 6.86 -5.35
CA SER A 348 -11.12 5.95 -6.48
C SER A 348 -12.34 6.33 -7.30
N ARG A 349 -13.39 6.85 -6.63
CA ARG A 349 -14.65 7.28 -7.27
C ARG A 349 -15.06 8.63 -6.69
N PRO A 350 -14.75 9.75 -7.36
CA PRO A 350 -15.18 11.06 -6.89
C PRO A 350 -16.71 11.16 -6.94
N ARG A 351 -17.36 11.39 -5.81
CA ARG A 351 -18.79 11.69 -5.71
C ARG A 351 -18.98 13.18 -5.59
N ARG A 352 -20.00 13.74 -6.23
CA ARG A 352 -20.26 15.20 -6.22
C ARG A 352 -20.58 15.78 -4.84
N ASP A 353 -21.00 14.94 -3.90
CA ASP A 353 -21.41 15.35 -2.55
C ASP A 353 -20.44 14.91 -1.44
N ASP A 354 -19.27 14.33 -1.78
CA ASP A 354 -18.30 13.90 -0.76
C ASP A 354 -17.61 15.12 -0.13
N SER A 355 -17.59 15.13 1.20
CA SER A 355 -16.81 16.10 1.94
C SER A 355 -15.31 15.80 1.80
N ARG A 356 -14.47 16.82 1.83
CA ARG A 356 -13.00 16.67 1.79
C ARG A 356 -12.47 15.69 2.85
N VAL A 357 -13.16 15.61 3.99
CA VAL A 357 -12.85 14.67 5.08
C VAL A 357 -13.01 13.22 4.63
N ASN A 358 -14.08 12.92 3.88
CA ASN A 358 -14.34 11.57 3.37
C ASN A 358 -13.30 11.16 2.31
N GLU A 359 -12.93 12.08 1.41
CA GLU A 359 -11.88 11.84 0.40
C GLU A 359 -10.55 11.48 1.05
N VAL A 360 -10.13 12.26 2.05
CA VAL A 360 -8.88 11.99 2.77
C VAL A 360 -8.96 10.69 3.56
N SER A 361 -10.13 10.36 4.13
CA SER A 361 -10.35 9.09 4.83
C SER A 361 -10.17 7.89 3.90
N GLU A 362 -10.77 7.93 2.70
CA GLU A 362 -10.61 6.85 1.70
C GLU A 362 -9.13 6.67 1.33
N VAL A 363 -8.42 7.77 1.09
CA VAL A 363 -6.99 7.73 0.75
C VAL A 363 -6.17 7.13 1.89
N THR A 364 -6.40 7.56 3.13
CA THR A 364 -5.65 7.10 4.31
C THR A 364 -5.88 5.61 4.57
N GLN A 365 -7.13 5.17 4.51
CA GLN A 365 -7.49 3.74 4.62
C GLN A 365 -6.87 2.93 3.49
N GLY A 366 -6.89 3.47 2.25
CA GLY A 366 -6.25 2.84 1.11
C GLY A 366 -4.74 2.68 1.26
N LEU A 367 -4.05 3.68 1.82
CA LEU A 367 -2.61 3.61 2.11
C LEU A 367 -2.30 2.64 3.27
N LYS A 368 -3.14 2.62 4.32
CA LYS A 368 -2.99 1.64 5.41
C LYS A 368 -3.21 0.21 4.93
N ALA A 369 -4.22 -0.02 4.10
CA ALA A 369 -4.43 -1.32 3.46
C ALA A 369 -3.22 -1.71 2.60
N LEU A 370 -2.68 -0.78 1.79
CA LEU A 370 -1.49 -1.01 0.98
C LEU A 370 -0.27 -1.42 1.82
N ALA A 371 -0.01 -0.74 2.94
CA ALA A 371 1.08 -1.09 3.85
C ALA A 371 0.94 -2.52 4.38
N LYS A 372 -0.28 -2.94 4.76
CA LYS A 372 -0.57 -4.30 5.23
C LYS A 372 -0.45 -5.34 4.11
N ASP A 373 -1.03 -5.07 2.94
CA ASP A 373 -1.04 -5.99 1.80
C ASP A 373 0.37 -6.32 1.30
N LEU A 374 1.26 -5.31 1.27
CA LEU A 374 2.62 -5.47 0.79
C LEU A 374 3.64 -5.84 1.88
N ASP A 375 3.23 -5.82 3.15
CA ASP A 375 4.10 -5.99 4.34
C ASP A 375 5.34 -5.08 4.28
N ILE A 376 5.11 -3.78 4.02
CA ILE A 376 6.14 -2.74 3.99
C ILE A 376 5.63 -1.45 4.63
N PRO A 377 6.52 -0.59 5.18
CA PRO A 377 6.15 0.73 5.65
C PRO A 377 5.71 1.65 4.50
N VAL A 378 4.71 2.49 4.79
CA VAL A 378 4.27 3.59 3.93
C VAL A 378 4.44 4.90 4.70
N LEU A 379 5.34 5.77 4.22
CA LEU A 379 5.54 7.13 4.72
C LEU A 379 4.74 8.10 3.86
N ALA A 380 3.63 8.60 4.38
CA ALA A 380 2.78 9.56 3.69
C ALA A 380 2.93 10.97 4.28
N LEU A 381 3.13 11.94 3.41
CA LEU A 381 3.28 13.32 3.81
C LEU A 381 1.91 14.00 3.88
N ALA A 382 1.72 14.86 4.89
CA ALA A 382 0.49 15.61 5.09
C ALA A 382 0.76 17.10 5.33
N GLN A 383 -0.14 17.94 4.84
CA GLN A 383 -0.10 19.36 5.14
C GLN A 383 -0.99 19.68 6.33
N LEU A 384 -0.49 20.47 7.28
CA LEU A 384 -1.23 20.92 8.45
C LEU A 384 -2.19 22.07 8.13
N SER A 385 -3.28 22.16 8.89
CA SER A 385 -4.23 23.28 8.87
C SER A 385 -3.55 24.61 9.14
N ARG A 386 -4.06 25.68 8.52
CA ARG A 386 -3.57 27.06 8.76
C ARG A 386 -3.85 27.54 10.16
N GLN A 387 -4.75 26.90 10.90
CA GLN A 387 -5.11 27.27 12.29
C GLN A 387 -3.93 27.20 13.25
N VAL A 388 -2.89 26.38 12.96
CA VAL A 388 -1.64 26.35 13.75
C VAL A 388 -1.00 27.75 13.85
N GLU A 389 -1.08 28.55 12.79
CA GLU A 389 -0.42 29.85 12.71
C GLU A 389 -1.13 30.93 13.53
N SER A 390 -2.40 30.71 13.91
CA SER A 390 -3.17 31.65 14.75
C SER A 390 -2.98 31.46 16.24
N ARG A 391 -2.31 30.38 16.68
CA ARG A 391 -2.00 30.11 18.10
C ARG A 391 -0.75 30.85 18.54
N ASP A 392 -0.63 31.10 19.83
CA ASP A 392 0.60 31.64 20.46
C ASP A 392 1.70 30.57 20.38
N ASP A 393 1.42 29.35 20.81
CA ASP A 393 2.30 28.19 20.60
C ASP A 393 1.99 27.55 19.23
N LYS A 394 2.96 27.66 18.32
CA LYS A 394 2.89 27.16 16.95
C LYS A 394 3.43 25.75 16.80
N ARG A 395 3.75 25.05 17.90
CA ARG A 395 4.12 23.64 17.87
C ARG A 395 2.93 22.81 17.41
N PRO A 396 3.08 21.98 16.35
CA PRO A 396 2.01 21.16 15.83
C PRO A 396 1.51 20.13 16.83
N GLN A 397 0.21 19.84 16.75
CA GLN A 397 -0.49 18.84 17.55
C GLN A 397 -1.39 17.96 16.66
N LEU A 398 -1.82 16.81 17.15
CA LEU A 398 -2.74 15.91 16.41
C LEU A 398 -4.02 16.62 15.95
N ALA A 399 -4.55 17.55 16.75
CA ALA A 399 -5.71 18.34 16.37
C ALA A 399 -5.50 19.22 15.12
N ASP A 400 -4.26 19.48 14.71
CA ASP A 400 -3.94 20.27 13.52
C ASP A 400 -4.08 19.48 12.23
N LEU A 401 -4.24 18.15 12.33
CA LEU A 401 -4.68 17.25 11.26
C LEU A 401 -6.21 17.27 11.06
N ARG A 402 -6.92 18.24 11.59
CA ARG A 402 -8.36 18.29 11.89
C ARG A 402 -9.30 18.19 10.68
N GLU A 403 -8.86 18.51 9.49
CA GLU A 403 -9.60 18.23 8.24
C GLU A 403 -9.58 16.73 7.88
N SER A 404 -8.95 15.89 8.73
CA SER A 404 -8.66 14.49 8.49
C SER A 404 -8.56 13.72 9.79
N GLY A 405 -9.61 13.74 10.63
CA GLY A 405 -9.66 12.88 11.82
C GLY A 405 -9.37 11.41 11.55
N ALA A 406 -9.59 10.98 10.31
CA ALA A 406 -9.22 9.67 9.81
C ALA A 406 -7.70 9.46 9.75
N ILE A 407 -6.89 10.49 9.39
CA ILE A 407 -5.43 10.35 9.37
C ILE A 407 -4.93 9.96 10.76
N GLU A 408 -5.43 10.64 11.80
CA GLU A 408 -5.05 10.32 13.18
C GLU A 408 -5.48 8.90 13.57
N GLN A 409 -6.65 8.44 13.17
CA GLN A 409 -7.17 7.12 13.52
C GLN A 409 -6.41 6.00 12.82
N ASP A 410 -6.16 6.11 11.52
CA ASP A 410 -5.59 5.07 10.68
C ASP A 410 -4.06 4.96 10.80
N ALA A 411 -3.38 6.08 11.06
CA ALA A 411 -1.92 6.11 11.19
C ALA A 411 -1.43 5.35 12.42
N ASP A 412 -0.34 4.61 12.27
CA ASP A 412 0.37 3.96 13.37
C ASP A 412 1.35 4.92 14.04
N VAL A 413 1.99 5.77 13.23
CA VAL A 413 2.92 6.81 13.69
C VAL A 413 2.53 8.13 13.05
N VAL A 414 2.53 9.20 13.84
CA VAL A 414 2.36 10.59 13.36
C VAL A 414 3.53 11.43 13.86
N MET A 415 4.25 11.99 12.90
CA MET A 415 5.38 12.88 13.13
C MET A 415 5.08 14.27 12.60
N PHE A 416 5.52 15.29 13.32
CA PHE A 416 5.42 16.68 12.90
C PHE A 416 6.80 17.30 12.78
N ILE A 417 7.01 18.20 11.81
CA ILE A 417 8.20 19.02 11.73
C ILE A 417 7.86 20.41 12.21
N TYR A 418 8.67 20.91 13.13
CA TYR A 418 8.61 22.25 13.65
C TYR A 418 9.99 22.92 13.60
N ARG A 419 10.05 24.15 13.12
CA ARG A 419 11.26 24.97 13.07
C ARG A 419 10.98 26.31 13.74
N GLU A 420 11.54 26.48 14.95
CA GLU A 420 11.36 27.72 15.69
C GLU A 420 12.00 28.91 14.97
N GLU A 421 13.18 28.71 14.39
CA GLU A 421 13.90 29.72 13.59
C GLU A 421 13.01 30.35 12.50
N TYR A 422 12.17 29.55 11.84
CA TYR A 422 11.26 30.03 10.76
C TYR A 422 10.27 31.07 11.26
N TYR A 423 9.78 30.93 12.49
CA TYR A 423 8.84 31.87 13.08
C TYR A 423 9.53 33.06 13.72
N GLU A 424 10.63 32.84 14.42
CA GLU A 424 11.39 33.89 15.13
C GLU A 424 12.07 34.85 14.14
N ARG A 425 12.56 34.38 12.99
CA ARG A 425 13.12 35.24 11.93
C ARG A 425 12.15 36.32 11.44
N ARG A 426 10.84 36.06 11.53
CA ARG A 426 9.79 37.02 11.12
C ARG A 426 9.46 38.08 12.19
N LYS A 427 10.00 37.90 13.40
CA LYS A 427 9.78 38.78 14.55
C LYS A 427 10.99 39.66 14.85
N GLU A 428 11.93 39.80 13.92
CA GLU A 428 13.14 40.58 14.07
C GLU A 428 12.84 42.00 14.57
N PRO A 429 13.35 42.42 15.75
CA PRO A 429 13.13 43.75 16.27
C PRO A 429 13.99 44.78 15.52
N ALA A 430 13.74 46.08 15.76
CA ALA A 430 14.52 47.14 15.17
C ALA A 430 16.01 47.04 15.60
N MET A 431 16.92 47.20 14.66
CA MET A 431 18.36 47.15 14.89
C MET A 431 18.79 48.15 15.98
N ASN A 432 19.81 47.80 16.71
CA ASN A 432 20.40 48.60 17.83
C ASN A 432 19.46 48.81 19.02
N THR A 433 18.54 47.90 19.27
CA THR A 433 17.71 47.86 20.47
C THR A 433 18.15 46.71 21.40
N PRO A 434 17.91 46.80 22.72
CA PRO A 434 18.16 45.64 23.61
C PRO A 434 17.42 44.37 23.18
N GLN A 435 16.18 44.55 22.67
CA GLN A 435 15.36 43.43 22.17
C GLN A 435 15.98 42.75 20.95
N HIS A 436 16.70 43.50 20.10
CA HIS A 436 17.43 42.92 18.96
C HIS A 436 18.59 42.05 19.43
N ALA A 437 19.32 42.44 20.47
CA ALA A 437 20.40 41.63 21.05
C ALA A 437 19.89 40.33 21.65
N GLU A 438 18.78 40.37 22.43
CA GLU A 438 18.14 39.19 23.00
C GLU A 438 17.60 38.26 21.86
N TRP A 439 17.01 38.84 20.83
CA TRP A 439 16.54 38.08 19.65
C TRP A 439 17.73 37.44 18.94
N GLN A 440 18.85 38.13 18.78
CA GLN A 440 20.03 37.57 18.10
C GLN A 440 20.61 36.39 18.90
N GLU A 441 20.72 36.51 20.21
CA GLU A 441 21.18 35.42 21.09
C GLU A 441 20.24 34.20 20.96
N LYS A 442 18.93 34.43 20.95
CA LYS A 442 17.93 33.36 20.72
C LYS A 442 18.11 32.75 19.35
N MET A 443 18.28 33.54 18.29
CA MET A 443 18.46 33.04 16.91
C MET A 443 19.73 32.18 16.80
N ASP A 444 20.82 32.51 17.47
CA ASP A 444 22.04 31.73 17.49
C ASP A 444 21.82 30.34 18.14
N GLN A 445 20.97 30.26 19.17
CA GLN A 445 20.64 29.01 19.86
C GLN A 445 19.73 28.07 19.00
N ILE A 446 18.86 28.65 18.20
CA ILE A 446 17.87 27.86 17.38
C ILE A 446 18.26 27.72 15.91
N HIS A 447 19.44 28.26 15.54
CA HIS A 447 19.89 28.28 14.15
C HIS A 447 20.02 26.89 13.57
N ASN A 448 19.38 26.69 12.39
CA ASN A 448 19.35 25.42 11.69
C ASN A 448 18.79 24.23 12.49
N LEU A 449 18.09 24.46 13.60
CA LEU A 449 17.44 23.39 14.34
C LEU A 449 16.02 23.12 13.82
N ALA A 450 15.67 21.86 13.79
CA ALA A 450 14.35 21.37 13.43
C ALA A 450 13.93 20.27 14.40
N ASP A 451 12.78 20.42 15.02
CA ASP A 451 12.20 19.41 15.88
C ASP A 451 11.30 18.47 15.07
N VAL A 452 11.54 17.16 15.18
CA VAL A 452 10.61 16.12 14.75
C VAL A 452 9.84 15.66 15.97
N ILE A 453 8.57 16.06 16.05
CA ILE A 453 7.68 15.77 17.18
C ILE A 453 6.89 14.50 16.84
N ILE A 454 7.10 13.43 17.61
CA ILE A 454 6.33 12.19 17.49
C ILE A 454 5.08 12.36 18.34
N GLY A 455 3.96 12.73 17.69
CA GLY A 455 2.69 13.00 18.35
C GLY A 455 1.84 11.75 18.59
N LYS A 456 2.08 10.69 17.80
CA LYS A 456 1.43 9.38 17.98
C LYS A 456 2.40 8.27 17.59
N GLN A 457 2.44 7.22 18.38
CA GLN A 457 3.12 5.97 18.07
C GLN A 457 2.39 4.82 18.75
N ARG A 458 1.86 3.86 17.97
CA ARG A 458 1.05 2.76 18.54
C ARG A 458 1.88 1.79 19.37
N HIS A 459 3.14 1.59 19.00
CA HIS A 459 4.01 0.57 19.58
C HIS A 459 5.25 1.13 20.27
N GLY A 460 5.27 2.45 20.56
CA GLY A 460 6.41 3.10 21.19
C GLY A 460 6.06 4.40 21.91
N PRO A 461 7.05 5.08 22.48
CA PRO A 461 6.85 6.35 23.18
C PRO A 461 6.63 7.49 22.20
N ILE A 462 5.88 8.51 22.63
CA ILE A 462 5.85 9.81 21.99
C ILE A 462 7.02 10.66 22.51
N GLY A 463 7.45 11.64 21.74
CA GLY A 463 8.58 12.48 22.15
C GLY A 463 9.02 13.46 21.08
N ASN A 464 10.18 14.05 21.29
CA ASN A 464 10.74 15.05 20.39
C ASN A 464 12.20 14.69 20.06
N VAL A 465 12.55 14.77 18.78
CA VAL A 465 13.89 14.56 18.26
C VAL A 465 14.32 15.85 17.57
N THR A 466 15.40 16.47 18.07
CA THR A 466 15.97 17.67 17.46
C THR A 466 17.02 17.26 16.42
N LEU A 467 16.85 17.72 15.20
CA LEU A 467 17.75 17.52 14.07
C LEU A 467 18.36 18.84 13.62
N HIS A 468 19.49 18.77 12.93
CA HIS A 468 20.06 19.90 12.21
C HIS A 468 19.50 19.94 10.78
N PHE A 469 19.02 21.09 10.32
CA PHE A 469 18.49 21.29 8.97
C PHE A 469 19.30 22.33 8.20
N ASN A 470 20.08 21.88 7.22
CA ASN A 470 20.78 22.74 6.28
C ASN A 470 19.85 23.10 5.11
N ALA A 471 19.26 24.29 5.17
CA ALA A 471 18.27 24.74 4.20
C ALA A 471 18.82 24.88 2.76
N PRO A 472 20.00 25.42 2.47
CA PRO A 472 20.62 25.46 1.15
C PRO A 472 20.77 24.09 0.50
N LEU A 473 21.11 23.06 1.26
CA LEU A 473 21.29 21.70 0.79
C LEU A 473 20.03 20.85 0.93
N THR A 474 18.96 21.39 1.51
CA THR A 474 17.72 20.65 1.86
C THR A 474 17.99 19.37 2.65
N LYS A 475 19.01 19.37 3.52
CA LYS A 475 19.54 18.22 4.21
C LYS A 475 19.21 18.25 5.70
N PHE A 476 18.62 17.16 6.20
CA PHE A 476 18.55 16.87 7.62
C PHE A 476 19.71 15.96 8.04
N SER A 477 20.22 16.18 9.24
CA SER A 477 21.24 15.35 9.88
C SER A 477 21.01 15.31 11.38
N ASP A 478 21.64 14.37 12.05
CA ASP A 478 21.60 14.32 13.51
C ASP A 478 22.21 15.60 14.11
N HIS A 479 21.58 16.07 15.18
CA HIS A 479 22.12 17.18 15.96
C HIS A 479 23.22 16.63 16.85
N ALA A 480 24.43 17.21 16.77
CA ALA A 480 25.58 16.78 17.57
C ALA A 480 25.29 16.97 19.09
N LYS A 481 25.09 15.87 19.77
CA LYS A 481 24.96 15.81 21.24
C LYS A 481 26.24 15.22 21.85
N PRO A 482 26.52 15.47 23.14
CA PRO A 482 27.65 14.84 23.83
C PRO A 482 27.69 13.32 23.72
N ASP A 483 26.53 12.68 23.61
CA ASP A 483 26.40 11.23 23.47
C ASP A 483 26.83 10.69 22.10
N HIS A 484 26.92 11.55 21.09
CA HIS A 484 27.39 11.21 19.75
C HIS A 484 28.92 11.34 19.59
N LEU A 485 29.59 11.89 20.59
CA LEU A 485 31.04 12.04 20.56
C LEU A 485 31.75 10.74 20.98
N PRO A 486 32.85 10.36 20.30
CA PRO A 486 33.67 9.23 20.75
C PRO A 486 34.10 9.35 22.21
N SER A 487 34.15 8.21 22.91
CA SER A 487 34.39 8.14 24.38
C SER A 487 35.68 8.80 24.90
N GLY A 488 36.47 9.42 24.05
CA GLY A 488 37.68 10.18 24.43
C GLY A 488 37.60 11.70 24.29
N GLN A 489 36.43 12.22 23.88
CA GLN A 489 36.17 13.66 23.68
C GLN A 489 35.00 14.19 24.53
N ARG A 490 34.57 13.43 25.54
CA ARG A 490 33.51 13.82 26.51
C ARG A 490 34.05 14.73 27.58
#